data_f0ca2c19db60bcc5acb4e10fa74bd087
#
_entry.id   f0ca2c19db60bcc5acb4e10fa74bd087
#
_cell.length_a   1.000
_cell.length_b   1.000
_cell.length_c   1.000
_cell.angle_alpha   90.00
_cell.angle_beta   90.00
_cell.angle_gamma   90.00
#
_symmetry.space_group_name_H-M   'P 1'
#
loop_
_entity.id
_entity.type
_entity.pdbx_description
1 polymer ?
#
loop_
_entity_poly.entity_id
_entity_poly.type
_entity_poly.pdbx_seq_one_letter_code
_entity_poly.pdbx_strand_id
1 'polypeptide(L)' 'AKVLVNIGREKDEFVITGTLEANPSLGKISNESPVGKALMGHKVGEEVVVFSPIKTTYKIRKIKYEVS' A
#
# COMPACT_ATOMS: atom_id res chain seq x y z
N ALA A 1 -9.04 2.18 -0.07
CA ALA A 1 -8.54 1.66 -1.35
C ALA A 1 -7.69 0.41 -1.10
N LYS A 2 -7.77 -0.55 -2.01
CA LYS A 2 -6.97 -1.76 -1.97
C LYS A 2 -5.91 -1.67 -3.06
N VAL A 3 -4.65 -1.75 -2.65
CA VAL A 3 -3.51 -1.64 -3.57
C VAL A 3 -2.78 -2.98 -3.63
N LEU A 4 -2.67 -3.52 -4.82
CA LEU A 4 -1.92 -4.75 -5.06
C LEU A 4 -0.55 -4.38 -5.61
N VAL A 5 0.48 -4.91 -4.96
CA VAL A 5 1.87 -4.56 -5.28
C VAL A 5 2.73 -5.80 -5.47
N ASN A 6 3.84 -5.61 -6.19
CA ASN A 6 4.91 -6.58 -6.27
C ASN A 6 6.09 -6.09 -5.43
N ILE A 7 6.64 -6.98 -4.63
CA ILE A 7 7.86 -6.73 -3.87
C ILE A 7 8.88 -7.74 -4.34
N GLY A 8 9.74 -7.34 -5.29
CA GLY A 8 10.64 -8.28 -5.93
C GLY A 8 9.86 -9.36 -6.67
N ARG A 9 9.98 -10.62 -6.24
CA ARG A 9 9.27 -11.76 -6.82
C ARG A 9 7.97 -12.07 -6.08
N GLU A 10 7.70 -11.40 -4.98
CA GLU A 10 6.52 -11.65 -4.17
C GLU A 10 5.42 -10.66 -4.51
N LYS A 11 4.19 -11.10 -4.24
CA LYS A 11 3.00 -10.28 -4.41
C LYS A 11 2.42 -10.01 -3.04
N ASP A 12 1.99 -8.78 -2.83
CA ASP A 12 1.34 -8.40 -1.58
C ASP A 12 0.18 -7.46 -1.88
N GLU A 13 -0.68 -7.26 -0.91
CA GLU A 13 -1.77 -6.32 -1.04
C GLU A 13 -1.97 -5.57 0.26
N PHE A 14 -2.32 -4.31 0.13
CA PHE A 14 -2.61 -3.45 1.28
C PHE A 14 -3.98 -2.82 1.11
N VAL A 15 -4.75 -2.83 2.18
CA VAL A 15 -6.00 -2.09 2.25
C VAL A 15 -5.72 -0.79 2.99
N ILE A 16 -5.84 0.33 2.30
CA ILE A 16 -5.60 1.63 2.89
C ILE A 16 -6.90 2.15 3.47
N THR A 17 -6.91 2.36 4.78
CA THR A 17 -8.09 2.79 5.53
C THR A 17 -7.79 4.06 6.32
N GLY A 18 -8.80 4.59 7.01
CA GLY A 18 -8.58 5.62 8.01
C GLY A 18 -7.81 5.08 9.21
N THR A 19 -7.20 5.98 9.97
CA THR A 19 -6.36 5.60 11.12
C THR A 19 -7.10 4.75 12.14
N LEU A 20 -8.36 5.05 12.41
CA LEU A 20 -9.15 4.30 13.39
C LEU A 20 -9.49 2.87 12.95
N GLU A 21 -9.47 2.62 11.66
CA GLU A 21 -9.80 1.30 11.11
C GLU A 21 -8.56 0.48 10.77
N ALA A 22 -7.38 1.07 10.90
CA ALA A 22 -6.14 0.40 10.55
C ALA A 22 -5.90 -0.82 11.44
N ASN A 23 -5.55 -1.93 10.82
CA ASN A 23 -5.18 -3.16 11.51
C ASN A 23 -4.08 -3.86 10.72
N PRO A 24 -2.80 -3.60 11.04
CA PRO A 24 -1.68 -4.16 10.29
C PRO A 24 -1.68 -5.69 10.21
N SER A 25 -2.17 -6.36 11.23
CA SER A 25 -2.22 -7.82 11.21
C SER A 25 -3.21 -8.38 10.18
N LEU A 26 -4.16 -7.56 9.72
CA LEU A 26 -5.10 -7.92 8.66
C LEU A 26 -4.75 -7.28 7.31
N GLY A 27 -3.58 -6.66 7.21
CA GLY A 27 -3.17 -5.97 6.00
C GLY A 27 -3.87 -4.62 5.78
N LYS A 28 -4.57 -4.12 6.79
CA LYS A 28 -5.23 -2.81 6.74
C LYS A 28 -4.31 -1.77 7.34
N ILE A 29 -3.82 -0.88 6.50
CA ILE A 29 -2.88 0.16 6.92
C ILE A 29 -3.53 1.53 6.86
N SER A 30 -3.05 2.43 7.71
CA SER A 30 -3.52 3.80 7.74
C SER A 30 -3.02 4.57 6.52
N ASN A 31 -3.85 5.46 5.98
CA ASN A 31 -3.43 6.40 4.95
C ASN A 31 -2.38 7.40 5.48
N GLU A 32 -2.18 7.46 6.79
CA GLU A 32 -1.16 8.29 7.42
C GLU A 32 0.14 7.52 7.71
N SER A 33 0.13 6.19 7.55
CA SER A 33 1.34 5.39 7.73
C SER A 33 2.35 5.65 6.61
N PRO A 34 3.67 5.41 6.85
CA PRO A 34 4.68 5.59 5.81
C PRO A 34 4.36 4.86 4.51
N VAL A 35 3.94 3.60 4.61
CA VAL A 35 3.58 2.80 3.43
C VAL A 35 2.30 3.33 2.79
N GLY A 36 1.29 3.64 3.59
CA GLY A 36 0.03 4.17 3.09
C GLY A 36 0.20 5.50 2.36
N LYS A 37 0.96 6.43 2.94
CA LYS A 37 1.27 7.70 2.29
C LYS A 37 2.03 7.50 0.99
N ALA A 38 2.98 6.59 0.99
CA ALA A 38 3.80 6.34 -0.20
C ALA A 38 2.98 5.74 -1.34
N LEU A 39 2.02 4.88 -1.04
CA LEU A 39 1.18 4.25 -2.05
C LEU A 39 0.04 5.15 -2.54
N MET A 40 -0.38 6.11 -1.74
CA MET A 40 -1.42 7.05 -2.13
C MET A 40 -0.93 8.01 -3.20
N GLY A 41 -1.77 8.32 -4.17
CA GLY A 41 -1.43 9.26 -5.23
C GLY A 41 -0.60 8.70 -6.37
N HIS A 42 -0.24 7.43 -6.31
CA HIS A 42 0.48 6.76 -7.40
C HIS A 42 -0.47 5.96 -8.26
N LYS A 43 -0.04 5.70 -9.50
CA LYS A 43 -0.85 4.99 -10.49
C LYS A 43 -0.34 3.58 -10.69
N VAL A 44 -1.18 2.74 -11.29
CA VAL A 44 -0.78 1.39 -11.69
C VAL A 44 0.42 1.45 -12.63
N GLY A 45 1.41 0.61 -12.37
CA GLY A 45 2.66 0.57 -13.12
C GLY A 45 3.77 1.42 -12.54
N GLU A 46 3.49 2.27 -11.56
CA GLU A 46 4.52 3.06 -10.90
C GLU A 46 5.24 2.25 -9.83
N GLU A 47 6.50 2.60 -9.60
CA GLU A 47 7.29 2.03 -8.52
C GLU A 47 7.40 3.05 -7.40
N VAL A 48 7.23 2.58 -6.17
CA VAL A 48 7.26 3.42 -4.97
C VAL A 48 8.33 2.88 -4.04
N VAL A 49 9.23 3.75 -3.60
CA VAL A 49 10.28 3.37 -2.64
C VAL A 49 9.88 3.86 -1.26
N VAL A 50 9.87 2.94 -0.31
CA VAL A 50 9.51 3.23 1.08
C VAL A 50 10.68 2.86 1.99
N PHE A 51 11.07 3.77 2.89
CA PHE A 51 12.16 3.58 3.82
C PHE A 51 11.65 3.30 5.24
N SER A 52 10.88 2.23 5.41
CA SER A 52 10.33 1.93 6.74
C SER A 52 10.11 0.43 6.90
N PRO A 53 10.87 -0.24 7.76
CA PRO A 53 12.09 0.22 8.46
C PRO A 53 13.34 0.19 7.57
N ILE A 54 13.27 -0.51 6.43
CA ILE A 54 14.34 -0.59 5.45
C ILE A 54 13.78 -0.21 4.08
N LYS A 55 14.67 0.14 3.17
CA LYS A 55 14.29 0.50 1.81
C LYS A 55 13.62 -0.69 1.13
N THR A 56 12.39 -0.50 0.72
CA THR A 56 11.61 -1.50 -0.01
C THR A 56 10.96 -0.83 -1.22
N THR A 57 11.07 -1.46 -2.38
CA THR A 57 10.44 -0.97 -3.60
C THR A 57 9.17 -1.75 -3.86
N TYR A 58 8.07 -1.02 -3.96
CA TYR A 58 6.76 -1.59 -4.28
C TYR A 58 6.38 -1.19 -5.69
N LYS A 59 6.06 -2.16 -6.53
CA LYS A 59 5.53 -1.88 -7.86
C LYS A 59 4.02 -2.06 -7.81
N ILE A 60 3.28 -1.02 -8.12
CA ILE A 60 1.82 -1.04 -8.08
C ILE A 60 1.30 -1.81 -9.28
N ARG A 61 0.62 -2.93 -9.00
CA ARG A 61 0.05 -3.79 -10.03
C ARG A 61 -1.40 -3.43 -10.33
N LYS A 62 -2.16 -3.11 -9.31
CA LYS A 62 -3.58 -2.83 -9.44
C LYS A 62 -4.05 -2.00 -8.25
N ILE A 63 -4.97 -1.12 -8.51
CA ILE A 63 -5.63 -0.34 -7.45
C ILE A 63 -7.13 -0.59 -7.58
N LYS A 64 -7.75 -1.02 -6.48
CA LYS A 64 -9.19 -1.19 -6.40
C LYS A 64 -9.74 -0.13 -5.46
N TYR A 65 -10.68 0.64 -5.93
CA TYR A 65 -11.38 1.63 -5.11
C TYR A 65 -12.66 1.00 -4.59
N GLU A 66 -12.76 0.93 -3.28
CA GLU A 66 -13.96 0.41 -2.65
C GLU A 66 -14.99 1.52 -2.50
N VAL A 67 -16.21 1.22 -2.88
CA VAL A 67 -17.33 2.11 -2.63
C VAL A 67 -18.00 1.62 -1.35
N SER A 68 -17.91 2.42 -0.33
CA SER A 68 -18.52 2.11 0.95
C SER A 68 -19.94 2.65 1.01
#